data_91c152494ada443cbbdb042e302c844f
#
_entry.id   91c152494ada443cbbdb042e302c844f
#
_cell.length_a   1.000
_cell.length_b   1.000
_cell.length_c   1.000
_cell.angle_alpha   90.00
_cell.angle_beta   90.00
_cell.angle_gamma   90.00
#
_symmetry.space_group_name_H-M   'P 1'
#
loop_
_entity.id
_entity.type
_entity.pdbx_description
1 polymer ?
#
loop_
_entity_poly.entity_id
_entity_poly.type
_entity_poly.pdbx_seq_one_letter_code
_entity_poly.pdbx_strand_id
1 'polypeptide(L)'
;MFLKFELWTNKIYKDSFYFIWNMFNKSEIKAMVISIFVIALAIGFDDGSAVFQWTYWIGNFLRILFLSGVALIAHVVAQKVSARMNGFEAEYTYWGIQSFGLKNIFHPYSRTNIMTLMGKSKEKPFPRKIRFLNKEYLIHAFPIGVVLSLIITVATAGKAFFLAIGEYTLLYKREGHRLGRKYLEVTQYEEAKIALAGPMTNIALIAITKVFNQHGIFDYFILINAALALFHMLPLPGLAGSKVYLGSRLLYVSCLVFMIAMVILAY
;
A
#
# COMPACT_ATOMS: atom_id res chain seq x y z
N MET A 1 -41.57 -1.52 -16.37
CA MET A 1 -40.15 -1.38 -16.78
C MET A 1 -39.27 -0.72 -15.71
N PHE A 2 -39.73 0.34 -15.04
CA PHE A 2 -39.02 1.06 -13.96
C PHE A 2 -38.70 0.19 -12.73
N LEU A 3 -39.65 -0.60 -12.24
CA LEU A 3 -39.44 -1.49 -11.07
C LEU A 3 -38.33 -2.55 -11.25
N LYS A 4 -38.16 -3.05 -12.49
CA LYS A 4 -37.07 -3.98 -12.80
C LYS A 4 -35.70 -3.29 -12.81
N PHE A 5 -35.64 -2.02 -13.17
CA PHE A 5 -34.41 -1.22 -13.18
C PHE A 5 -33.97 -0.87 -11.77
N GLU A 6 -34.88 -0.48 -10.86
CA GLU A 6 -34.57 -0.25 -9.45
C GLU A 6 -34.11 -1.51 -8.71
N LEU A 7 -34.75 -2.66 -8.97
CA LEU A 7 -34.32 -3.92 -8.41
C LEU A 7 -32.94 -4.37 -8.92
N TRP A 8 -32.63 -4.04 -10.17
CA TRP A 8 -31.32 -4.35 -10.78
C TRP A 8 -30.21 -3.43 -10.24
N THR A 9 -30.48 -2.14 -10.12
CA THR A 9 -29.53 -1.18 -9.51
C THR A 9 -29.31 -1.46 -8.03
N ASN A 10 -30.35 -1.75 -7.24
CA ASN A 10 -30.22 -2.13 -5.84
C ASN A 10 -29.44 -3.43 -5.63
N LYS A 11 -29.62 -4.42 -6.52
CA LYS A 11 -28.86 -5.67 -6.49
C LYS A 11 -27.38 -5.43 -6.80
N ILE A 12 -27.06 -4.64 -7.83
CA ILE A 12 -25.68 -4.28 -8.17
C ILE A 12 -25.02 -3.50 -7.04
N TYR A 13 -25.74 -2.53 -6.44
CA TYR A 13 -25.20 -1.77 -5.29
C TYR A 13 -24.95 -2.66 -4.08
N LYS A 14 -25.85 -3.59 -3.77
CA LYS A 14 -25.73 -4.51 -2.67
C LYS A 14 -24.59 -5.51 -2.89
N ASP A 15 -24.49 -6.07 -4.08
CA ASP A 15 -23.43 -7.00 -4.45
C ASP A 15 -22.06 -6.29 -4.51
N SER A 16 -21.99 -5.05 -4.99
CA SER A 16 -20.75 -4.25 -4.97
C SER A 16 -20.33 -3.86 -3.57
N PHE A 17 -21.25 -3.52 -2.68
CA PHE A 17 -20.96 -3.17 -1.30
C PHE A 17 -20.49 -4.39 -0.48
N TYR A 18 -21.15 -5.55 -0.64
CA TYR A 18 -20.70 -6.83 -0.07
C TYR A 18 -19.35 -7.27 -0.65
N PHE A 19 -19.09 -6.99 -1.93
CA PHE A 19 -17.83 -7.27 -2.60
C PHE A 19 -16.68 -6.47 -1.97
N ILE A 20 -16.87 -5.18 -1.71
CA ILE A 20 -15.84 -4.31 -1.08
C ILE A 20 -15.64 -4.71 0.38
N TRP A 21 -16.71 -4.98 1.13
CA TRP A 21 -16.62 -5.33 2.56
C TRP A 21 -15.89 -6.67 2.80
N ASN A 22 -16.09 -7.65 1.92
CA ASN A 22 -15.37 -8.92 1.95
C ASN A 22 -13.94 -8.84 1.36
N MET A 23 -13.52 -7.68 0.89
CA MET A 23 -12.16 -7.49 0.36
C MET A 23 -11.09 -7.38 1.43
N PHE A 24 -11.46 -6.97 2.64
CA PHE A 24 -10.49 -6.63 3.68
C PHE A 24 -10.59 -7.57 4.88
N ASN A 25 -9.45 -8.09 5.31
CA ASN A 25 -9.34 -8.84 6.55
C ASN A 25 -9.18 -7.87 7.73
N LYS A 26 -9.54 -8.33 8.96
CA LYS A 26 -9.38 -7.52 10.18
C LYS A 26 -7.93 -7.07 10.43
N SER A 27 -6.94 -7.89 10.08
CA SER A 27 -5.51 -7.56 10.15
C SER A 27 -5.13 -6.44 9.20
N GLU A 28 -5.66 -6.46 7.97
CA GLU A 28 -5.42 -5.42 6.96
C GLU A 28 -6.02 -4.08 7.38
N ILE A 29 -7.26 -4.09 7.90
CA ILE A 29 -7.91 -2.86 8.36
C ILE A 29 -7.07 -2.20 9.46
N LYS A 30 -6.56 -2.98 10.42
CA LYS A 30 -5.66 -2.45 11.46
C LYS A 30 -4.37 -1.86 10.85
N ALA A 31 -3.77 -2.56 9.89
CA ALA A 31 -2.57 -2.09 9.21
C ALA A 31 -2.84 -0.79 8.44
N MET A 32 -3.96 -0.72 7.72
CA MET A 32 -4.36 0.48 6.97
C MET A 32 -4.63 1.68 7.90
N VAL A 33 -5.37 1.48 8.99
CA VAL A 33 -5.67 2.57 9.96
C VAL A 33 -4.38 3.15 10.55
N ILE A 34 -3.45 2.30 10.96
CA ILE A 34 -2.15 2.76 11.49
C ILE A 34 -1.34 3.45 10.40
N SER A 35 -1.32 2.91 9.17
CA SER A 35 -0.63 3.55 8.05
C SER A 35 -1.21 4.93 7.72
N ILE A 36 -2.53 5.07 7.68
CA ILE A 36 -3.21 6.35 7.46
C ILE A 36 -2.82 7.37 8.54
N PHE A 37 -2.82 6.94 9.80
CA PHE A 37 -2.43 7.80 10.91
C PHE A 37 -0.96 8.26 10.80
N VAL A 38 -0.05 7.35 10.46
CA VAL A 38 1.38 7.67 10.29
C VAL A 38 1.61 8.59 9.10
N ILE A 39 0.91 8.38 7.96
CA ILE A 39 0.97 9.28 6.80
C ILE A 39 0.49 10.68 7.18
N ALA A 40 -0.65 10.76 7.88
CA ALA A 40 -1.21 12.03 8.31
C ALA A 40 -0.29 12.77 9.29
N LEU A 41 0.34 12.02 10.20
CA LEU A 41 1.30 12.59 11.14
C LEU A 41 2.58 13.05 10.44
N ALA A 42 3.06 12.28 9.46
CA ALA A 42 4.28 12.62 8.73
C ALA A 42 4.12 13.92 7.91
N ILE A 43 2.96 14.14 7.30
CA ILE A 43 2.68 15.31 6.46
C ILE A 43 2.14 16.49 7.30
N GLY A 44 1.32 16.20 8.31
CA GLY A 44 0.68 17.21 9.15
C GLY A 44 1.47 17.58 10.40
N PHE A 45 2.72 17.12 10.53
CA PHE A 45 3.55 17.42 11.70
C PHE A 45 3.93 18.90 11.77
N ASP A 46 4.35 19.45 10.63
CA ASP A 46 4.62 20.88 10.47
C ASP A 46 3.41 21.52 9.75
N ASP A 47 2.74 22.44 10.41
CA ASP A 47 1.60 23.18 9.84
C ASP A 47 2.02 24.45 9.10
N GLY A 48 3.34 24.73 9.04
CA GLY A 48 3.91 25.89 8.36
C GLY A 48 3.59 27.22 9.06
N SER A 49 2.96 27.21 10.24
CA SER A 49 2.63 28.41 11.00
C SER A 49 3.80 28.91 11.85
N ALA A 50 4.04 30.23 11.88
CA ALA A 50 5.09 30.83 12.71
C ALA A 50 4.83 30.68 14.21
N VAL A 51 3.55 30.57 14.59
CA VAL A 51 3.10 30.41 15.99
C VAL A 51 2.18 29.20 16.07
N PHE A 52 2.59 28.22 16.87
CA PHE A 52 1.82 27.00 17.04
C PHE A 52 0.46 27.26 17.74
N GLN A 53 -0.64 26.85 17.10
CA GLN A 53 -2.00 26.96 17.64
C GLN A 53 -2.67 25.57 17.59
N TRP A 54 -3.01 25.02 18.76
CA TRP A 54 -3.63 23.69 18.87
C TRP A 54 -4.88 23.50 18.03
N THR A 55 -5.76 24.48 18.03
CA THR A 55 -7.04 24.40 17.29
C THR A 55 -6.82 24.32 15.78
N TYR A 56 -5.89 25.11 15.26
CA TYR A 56 -5.54 25.10 13.85
C TYR A 56 -4.83 23.80 13.46
N TRP A 57 -3.85 23.38 14.25
CA TRP A 57 -3.10 22.16 14.01
C TRP A 57 -3.99 20.92 14.00
N ILE A 58 -4.91 20.76 14.98
CA ILE A 58 -5.85 19.62 15.03
C ILE A 58 -6.78 19.63 13.81
N GLY A 59 -7.31 20.80 13.43
CA GLY A 59 -8.17 20.91 12.24
C GLY A 59 -7.45 20.50 10.97
N ASN A 60 -6.20 20.97 10.77
CA ASN A 60 -5.37 20.60 9.62
C ASN A 60 -5.02 19.12 9.64
N PHE A 61 -4.65 18.58 10.80
CA PHE A 61 -4.34 17.15 10.97
C PHE A 61 -5.54 16.26 10.61
N LEU A 62 -6.74 16.58 11.06
CA LEU A 62 -7.95 15.81 10.72
C LEU A 62 -8.26 15.86 9.22
N ARG A 63 -8.06 17.02 8.58
CA ARG A 63 -8.18 17.16 7.14
C ARG A 63 -7.18 16.25 6.41
N ILE A 64 -5.91 16.29 6.79
CA ILE A 64 -4.85 15.47 6.20
C ILE A 64 -5.12 13.98 6.47
N LEU A 65 -5.61 13.62 7.65
CA LEU A 65 -5.98 12.26 8.00
C LEU A 65 -7.07 11.71 7.06
N PHE A 66 -8.10 12.49 6.79
CA PHE A 66 -9.15 12.11 5.85
C PHE A 66 -8.61 11.94 4.42
N LEU A 67 -7.82 12.90 3.93
CA LEU A 67 -7.22 12.85 2.60
C LEU A 67 -6.25 11.67 2.44
N SER A 68 -5.45 11.37 3.47
CA SER A 68 -4.56 10.20 3.52
C SER A 68 -5.35 8.89 3.48
N GLY A 69 -6.49 8.86 4.16
CA GLY A 69 -7.40 7.72 4.13
C GLY A 69 -7.90 7.43 2.71
N VAL A 70 -8.41 8.45 2.02
CA VAL A 70 -8.90 8.32 0.64
C VAL A 70 -7.78 7.86 -0.30
N ALA A 71 -6.59 8.48 -0.21
CA ALA A 71 -5.45 8.16 -1.07
C ALA A 71 -4.96 6.71 -0.87
N LEU A 72 -4.77 6.28 0.39
CA LEU A 72 -4.29 4.93 0.68
C LEU A 72 -5.33 3.86 0.36
N ILE A 73 -6.61 4.10 0.66
CA ILE A 73 -7.68 3.15 0.33
C ILE A 73 -7.76 2.95 -1.19
N ALA A 74 -7.73 4.03 -1.97
CA ALA A 74 -7.73 3.94 -3.43
C ALA A 74 -6.53 3.14 -3.96
N HIS A 75 -5.34 3.40 -3.43
CA HIS A 75 -4.11 2.67 -3.74
C HIS A 75 -4.26 1.16 -3.50
N VAL A 76 -4.70 0.77 -2.30
CA VAL A 76 -4.84 -0.64 -1.90
C VAL A 76 -5.96 -1.33 -2.68
N VAL A 77 -7.10 -0.67 -2.89
CA VAL A 77 -8.21 -1.20 -3.69
C VAL A 77 -7.76 -1.49 -5.11
N ALA A 78 -7.01 -0.58 -5.73
CA ALA A 78 -6.49 -0.78 -7.09
C ALA A 78 -5.57 -2.03 -7.19
N GLN A 79 -4.69 -2.21 -6.21
CA GLN A 79 -3.83 -3.41 -6.15
C GLN A 79 -4.65 -4.69 -5.97
N LYS A 80 -5.66 -4.67 -5.08
CA LYS A 80 -6.56 -5.82 -4.86
C LYS A 80 -7.40 -6.16 -6.09
N VAL A 81 -7.94 -5.16 -6.77
CA VAL A 81 -8.69 -5.35 -8.01
C VAL A 81 -7.78 -5.94 -9.09
N SER A 82 -6.59 -5.37 -9.27
CA SER A 82 -5.62 -5.88 -10.23
C SER A 82 -5.18 -7.33 -9.92
N ALA A 83 -4.97 -7.66 -8.63
CA ALA A 83 -4.66 -9.03 -8.21
C ALA A 83 -5.81 -9.99 -8.56
N ARG A 84 -7.06 -9.63 -8.26
CA ARG A 84 -8.24 -10.46 -8.56
C ARG A 84 -8.45 -10.67 -10.05
N MET A 85 -8.21 -9.64 -10.87
CA MET A 85 -8.28 -9.76 -12.34
C MET A 85 -7.25 -10.78 -12.88
N ASN A 86 -6.13 -10.97 -12.18
CA ASN A 86 -5.11 -11.97 -12.51
C ASN A 86 -5.30 -13.31 -11.76
N GLY A 87 -6.42 -13.50 -11.03
CA GLY A 87 -6.73 -14.76 -10.31
C GLY A 87 -6.06 -14.91 -8.94
N PHE A 88 -5.53 -13.82 -8.36
CA PHE A 88 -4.86 -13.81 -7.07
C PHE A 88 -5.61 -12.96 -6.03
N GLU A 89 -5.27 -13.14 -4.77
CA GLU A 89 -5.69 -12.26 -3.69
C GLU A 89 -4.47 -11.48 -3.18
N ALA A 90 -4.62 -10.16 -3.02
CA ALA A 90 -3.62 -9.31 -2.41
C ALA A 90 -4.03 -8.97 -0.98
N GLU A 91 -3.10 -9.09 -0.03
CA GLU A 91 -3.26 -8.69 1.36
C GLU A 91 -2.33 -7.52 1.67
N TYR A 92 -2.87 -6.45 2.24
CA TYR A 92 -2.07 -5.29 2.65
C TYR A 92 -1.42 -5.53 3.99
N THR A 93 -0.12 -5.30 4.09
CA THR A 93 0.67 -5.45 5.31
C THR A 93 1.62 -4.27 5.48
N TYR A 94 2.19 -4.11 6.68
CA TYR A 94 3.27 -3.13 6.86
C TYR A 94 4.49 -3.55 6.07
N TRP A 95 5.14 -2.56 5.42
CA TRP A 95 6.46 -2.80 4.88
C TRP A 95 7.44 -3.08 6.02
N GLY A 96 8.03 -4.26 5.99
CA GLY A 96 8.85 -4.70 7.08
C GLY A 96 9.78 -5.85 6.77
N ILE A 97 10.73 -6.09 7.67
CA ILE A 97 11.63 -7.24 7.58
C ILE A 97 10.90 -8.46 8.14
N GLN A 98 10.61 -9.42 7.28
CA GLN A 98 9.98 -10.69 7.66
C GLN A 98 10.99 -11.68 8.24
N SER A 99 12.29 -11.51 7.99
CA SER A 99 13.36 -12.32 8.56
C SER A 99 14.63 -11.51 8.74
N PHE A 100 15.25 -11.61 9.92
CA PHE A 100 16.56 -11.01 10.17
C PHE A 100 17.66 -11.89 9.56
N GLY A 101 18.31 -11.36 8.51
CA GLY A 101 19.52 -11.95 7.92
C GLY A 101 20.01 -11.10 6.76
N LEU A 102 21.27 -10.70 6.77
CA LEU A 102 21.89 -9.91 5.69
C LEU A 102 21.71 -10.53 4.29
N LYS A 103 21.61 -11.86 4.21
CA LYS A 103 21.36 -12.60 2.96
C LYS A 103 19.99 -12.32 2.36
N ASN A 104 18.97 -11.99 3.18
CA ASN A 104 17.60 -11.77 2.70
C ASN A 104 17.36 -10.32 2.23
N ILE A 105 18.23 -9.38 2.61
CA ILE A 105 18.17 -7.99 2.14
C ILE A 105 18.61 -7.90 0.67
N PHE A 106 19.62 -8.71 0.28
CA PHE A 106 20.19 -8.67 -1.07
C PHE A 106 19.61 -9.70 -2.04
N HIS A 107 18.83 -10.68 -1.53
CA HIS A 107 18.18 -11.71 -2.35
C HIS A 107 16.68 -11.83 -1.99
N PRO A 108 15.85 -10.85 -2.36
CA PRO A 108 14.41 -10.88 -2.07
C PRO A 108 13.68 -12.06 -2.75
N TYR A 109 14.29 -12.66 -3.77
CA TYR A 109 13.80 -13.83 -4.50
C TYR A 109 14.63 -15.10 -4.26
N SER A 110 15.24 -15.24 -3.09
CA SER A 110 15.87 -16.52 -2.73
C SER A 110 14.79 -17.61 -2.77
N ARG A 111 15.16 -18.79 -3.33
CA ARG A 111 14.37 -20.04 -3.37
C ARG A 111 13.71 -20.43 -2.02
N THR A 112 14.07 -19.77 -0.94
CA THR A 112 13.46 -19.87 0.38
C THR A 112 11.97 -19.57 0.40
N ASN A 113 11.45 -18.64 -0.41
CA ASN A 113 10.01 -18.36 -0.46
C ASN A 113 9.25 -19.53 -1.08
N ILE A 114 9.82 -20.20 -2.09
CA ILE A 114 9.25 -21.40 -2.72
C ILE A 114 9.38 -22.61 -1.79
N MET A 115 10.51 -22.75 -1.07
CA MET A 115 10.73 -23.83 -0.11
C MET A 115 9.91 -23.68 1.18
N THR A 116 9.58 -22.46 1.60
CA THR A 116 8.68 -22.22 2.72
C THR A 116 7.24 -22.63 2.38
N LEU A 117 6.83 -22.43 1.13
CA LEU A 117 5.55 -22.92 0.60
C LEU A 117 5.52 -24.46 0.48
N MET A 118 6.66 -25.09 0.28
CA MET A 118 6.79 -26.56 0.23
C MET A 118 7.00 -27.23 1.60
N GLY A 119 7.00 -26.48 2.71
CA GLY A 119 7.11 -27.03 4.05
C GLY A 119 8.48 -27.61 4.44
N LYS A 120 9.53 -27.33 3.65
CA LYS A 120 10.88 -27.92 3.83
C LYS A 120 11.94 -26.95 4.37
N SER A 121 11.59 -25.71 4.73
CA SER A 121 12.56 -24.76 5.30
C SER A 121 12.71 -24.95 6.80
N LYS A 122 13.95 -25.24 7.25
CA LYS A 122 14.32 -25.29 8.68
C LYS A 122 14.47 -23.91 9.33
N GLU A 123 14.42 -22.84 8.57
CA GLU A 123 14.46 -21.47 9.08
C GLU A 123 13.03 -21.07 9.44
N LYS A 124 12.79 -20.91 10.75
CA LYS A 124 11.50 -20.48 11.27
C LYS A 124 11.24 -19.04 10.81
N PRO A 125 10.35 -18.83 9.84
CA PRO A 125 9.92 -17.48 9.52
C PRO A 125 9.13 -16.92 10.70
N PHE A 126 9.03 -15.60 10.79
CA PHE A 126 8.10 -14.98 11.72
C PHE A 126 6.71 -15.66 11.65
N PRO A 127 6.07 -15.87 12.82
CA PRO A 127 6.01 -14.98 13.97
C PRO A 127 6.94 -15.38 15.13
N ARG A 128 7.69 -14.41 15.67
CA ARG A 128 8.42 -14.59 16.92
C ARG A 128 7.51 -14.28 18.10
N LYS A 129 7.41 -15.22 19.04
CA LYS A 129 6.83 -14.96 20.34
C LYS A 129 7.85 -14.21 21.19
N ILE A 130 7.55 -12.96 21.54
CA ILE A 130 8.33 -12.20 22.50
C ILE A 130 7.53 -12.17 23.79
N ARG A 131 8.15 -12.61 24.88
CA ARG A 131 7.55 -12.56 26.23
C ARG A 131 7.94 -11.24 26.86
N PHE A 132 6.98 -10.34 27.00
CA PHE A 132 7.16 -9.07 27.69
C PHE A 132 6.10 -8.93 28.78
N LEU A 133 6.52 -8.67 30.03
CA LEU A 133 5.63 -8.52 31.19
C LEU A 133 4.61 -9.69 31.33
N ASN A 134 5.09 -10.94 31.27
CA ASN A 134 4.28 -12.16 31.43
C ASN A 134 3.18 -12.38 30.36
N LYS A 135 3.16 -11.58 29.27
CA LYS A 135 2.28 -11.76 28.09
C LYS A 135 3.12 -12.15 26.89
N GLU A 136 2.65 -13.16 26.16
CA GLU A 136 3.26 -13.56 24.88
C GLU A 136 2.70 -12.70 23.75
N TYR A 137 3.57 -11.92 23.12
CA TYR A 137 3.23 -11.13 21.93
C TYR A 137 3.77 -11.83 20.69
N LEU A 138 2.89 -12.04 19.73
CA LEU A 138 3.22 -12.61 18.43
C LEU A 138 3.60 -11.47 17.48
N ILE A 139 4.90 -11.30 17.18
CA ILE A 139 5.36 -10.30 16.24
C ILE A 139 5.51 -10.95 14.86
N HIS A 140 4.65 -10.55 13.91
CA HIS A 140 4.61 -11.11 12.57
C HIS A 140 5.71 -10.55 11.65
N ALA A 141 6.04 -9.27 11.79
CA ALA A 141 7.14 -8.59 11.11
C ALA A 141 7.49 -7.30 11.86
N PHE A 142 8.74 -6.84 11.77
CA PHE A 142 9.09 -5.52 12.30
C PHE A 142 8.68 -4.44 11.28
N PRO A 143 7.77 -3.50 11.59
CA PRO A 143 7.24 -2.53 10.65
C PRO A 143 8.24 -1.40 10.38
N ILE A 144 9.26 -1.67 9.55
CA ILE A 144 10.34 -0.70 9.26
C ILE A 144 9.78 0.56 8.62
N GLY A 145 8.82 0.45 7.69
CA GLY A 145 8.23 1.60 7.03
C GLY A 145 7.61 2.58 8.01
N VAL A 146 6.86 2.08 8.99
CA VAL A 146 6.25 2.89 10.05
C VAL A 146 7.32 3.57 10.90
N VAL A 147 8.30 2.79 11.38
CA VAL A 147 9.36 3.29 12.26
C VAL A 147 10.23 4.33 11.54
N LEU A 148 10.62 4.04 10.29
CA LEU A 148 11.44 4.96 9.50
C LEU A 148 10.70 6.26 9.19
N SER A 149 9.40 6.18 8.84
CA SER A 149 8.55 7.35 8.64
C SER A 149 8.52 8.23 9.88
N LEU A 150 8.26 7.67 11.06
CA LEU A 150 8.21 8.42 12.32
C LEU A 150 9.57 9.02 12.70
N ILE A 151 10.66 8.26 12.57
CA ILE A 151 12.02 8.76 12.88
C ILE A 151 12.37 9.94 11.98
N ILE A 152 12.15 9.83 10.67
CA ILE A 152 12.46 10.92 9.73
C ILE A 152 11.61 12.15 10.05
N THR A 153 10.31 11.97 10.27
CA THR A 153 9.40 13.09 10.58
C THR A 153 9.81 13.82 11.83
N VAL A 154 10.11 13.11 12.93
CA VAL A 154 10.52 13.73 14.19
C VAL A 154 11.91 14.35 14.08
N ALA A 155 12.88 13.65 13.48
CA ALA A 155 14.26 14.14 13.34
C ALA A 155 14.35 15.40 12.47
N THR A 156 13.45 15.57 11.51
CA THR A 156 13.40 16.75 10.63
C THR A 156 12.37 17.78 11.06
N ALA A 157 11.71 17.58 12.20
CA ALA A 157 10.59 18.42 12.64
C ALA A 157 9.51 18.61 11.56
N GLY A 158 9.19 17.54 10.81
CA GLY A 158 8.17 17.55 9.78
C GLY A 158 8.61 18.08 8.40
N LYS A 159 9.85 18.57 8.27
CA LYS A 159 10.37 19.11 6.99
C LYS A 159 10.63 18.05 5.93
N ALA A 160 10.91 16.82 6.35
CA ALA A 160 11.04 15.68 5.47
C ALA A 160 10.17 14.52 5.98
N PHE A 161 9.64 13.73 5.05
CA PHE A 161 8.79 12.57 5.35
C PHE A 161 9.17 11.38 4.47
N PHE A 162 8.81 10.19 4.94
CA PHE A 162 8.99 8.93 4.23
C PHE A 162 7.68 8.15 4.28
N LEU A 163 7.09 7.82 3.11
CA LEU A 163 5.75 7.24 3.04
C LEU A 163 5.69 5.82 2.46
N ALA A 164 6.81 5.10 2.36
CA ALA A 164 6.79 3.68 2.04
C ALA A 164 6.43 2.84 3.29
N ILE A 165 5.19 2.95 3.77
CA ILE A 165 4.75 2.37 5.04
C ILE A 165 4.24 0.96 4.88
N GLY A 166 3.58 0.67 3.75
CA GLY A 166 2.94 -0.60 3.49
C GLY A 166 3.47 -1.33 2.27
N GLU A 167 3.24 -2.61 2.26
CA GLU A 167 3.48 -3.51 1.13
C GLU A 167 2.27 -4.40 0.92
N TYR A 168 2.18 -5.05 -0.22
CA TYR A 168 1.19 -6.10 -0.43
C TYR A 168 1.88 -7.46 -0.62
N THR A 169 1.24 -8.49 -0.11
CA THR A 169 1.60 -9.88 -0.32
C THR A 169 0.52 -10.55 -1.16
N LEU A 170 0.93 -11.37 -2.14
CA LEU A 170 0.01 -12.14 -2.95
C LEU A 170 -0.29 -13.47 -2.26
N LEU A 171 -1.57 -13.75 -2.10
CA LEU A 171 -2.08 -15.03 -1.65
C LEU A 171 -2.59 -15.81 -2.86
N TYR A 172 -2.18 -17.06 -2.94
CA TYR A 172 -2.64 -17.95 -4.02
C TYR A 172 -4.07 -18.37 -3.77
N LYS A 173 -4.97 -18.05 -4.70
CA LYS A 173 -6.33 -18.56 -4.68
C LYS A 173 -6.35 -19.96 -5.23
N ARG A 174 -6.85 -20.91 -4.44
CA ARG A 174 -7.13 -22.26 -4.93
C ARG A 174 -8.41 -22.23 -5.76
N GLU A 175 -8.33 -22.13 -7.04
CA GLU A 175 -9.48 -22.38 -7.90
C GLU A 175 -9.68 -23.88 -8.08
N GLY A 176 -10.82 -24.37 -7.55
CA GLY A 176 -11.27 -25.73 -7.80
C GLY A 176 -11.87 -25.85 -9.19
N HIS A 177 -11.09 -26.21 -10.20
CA HIS A 177 -11.62 -26.56 -11.50
C HIS A 177 -12.10 -28.04 -11.52
N ARG A 178 -13.13 -28.30 -12.32
CA ARG A 178 -13.71 -29.66 -12.53
C ARG A 178 -12.68 -30.72 -12.96
N LEU A 179 -11.51 -30.31 -13.43
CA LEU A 179 -10.41 -31.15 -13.97
C LEU A 179 -9.18 -31.24 -13.04
N GLY A 180 -9.29 -30.85 -11.79
CA GLY A 180 -8.19 -30.92 -10.82
C GLY A 180 -7.73 -29.55 -10.28
N ARG A 181 -6.90 -29.57 -9.25
CA ARG A 181 -6.34 -28.36 -8.60
C ARG A 181 -5.19 -27.83 -9.44
N LYS A 182 -5.40 -26.75 -10.17
CA LYS A 182 -4.32 -26.04 -10.86
C LYS A 182 -3.72 -25.02 -9.88
N TYR A 183 -2.44 -25.16 -9.57
CA TYR A 183 -1.67 -24.11 -8.90
C TYR A 183 -1.26 -23.10 -10.00
N LEU A 184 -1.82 -21.90 -9.92
CA LEU A 184 -1.37 -20.79 -10.74
C LEU A 184 -0.11 -20.21 -10.08
N GLU A 185 1.04 -20.37 -10.73
CA GLU A 185 2.26 -19.66 -10.36
C GLU A 185 2.18 -18.24 -10.92
N VAL A 186 2.39 -17.23 -10.05
CA VAL A 186 2.45 -15.83 -10.49
C VAL A 186 3.72 -15.65 -11.32
N THR A 187 3.57 -15.15 -12.53
CA THR A 187 4.75 -14.71 -13.29
C THR A 187 5.25 -13.36 -12.74
N GLN A 188 6.56 -13.11 -12.85
CA GLN A 188 7.15 -11.83 -12.41
C GLN A 188 6.49 -10.63 -13.11
N TYR A 189 6.05 -10.79 -14.35
CA TYR A 189 5.38 -9.74 -15.10
C TYR A 189 3.95 -9.48 -14.61
N GLU A 190 3.20 -10.50 -14.20
CA GLU A 190 1.88 -10.34 -13.57
C GLU A 190 2.00 -9.66 -12.21
N GLU A 191 3.00 -10.07 -11.40
CA GLU A 191 3.28 -9.42 -10.14
C GLU A 191 3.64 -7.93 -10.32
N ALA A 192 4.42 -7.60 -11.37
CA ALA A 192 4.75 -6.23 -11.73
C ALA A 192 3.50 -5.39 -12.07
N LYS A 193 2.56 -5.94 -12.85
CA LYS A 193 1.30 -5.26 -13.17
C LYS A 193 0.45 -5.00 -11.93
N ILE A 194 0.36 -5.97 -11.05
CA ILE A 194 -0.39 -5.84 -9.78
C ILE A 194 0.29 -4.78 -8.89
N ALA A 195 1.61 -4.81 -8.79
CA ALA A 195 2.39 -3.84 -8.03
C ALA A 195 2.18 -2.41 -8.51
N LEU A 196 2.14 -2.23 -9.83
CA LEU A 196 2.02 -0.93 -10.46
C LEU A 196 0.64 -0.30 -10.30
N ALA A 197 -0.41 -1.10 -10.11
CA ALA A 197 -1.80 -0.62 -10.03
C ALA A 197 -2.02 0.44 -8.96
N GLY A 198 -1.43 0.28 -7.76
CA GLY A 198 -1.53 1.26 -6.68
C GLY A 198 -0.89 2.61 -7.03
N PRO A 199 0.41 2.67 -7.31
CA PRO A 199 1.08 3.90 -7.71
C PRO A 199 0.42 4.61 -8.90
N MET A 200 -0.01 3.86 -9.93
CA MET A 200 -0.71 4.44 -11.09
C MET A 200 -2.06 5.05 -10.72
N THR A 201 -2.79 4.44 -9.78
CA THR A 201 -4.04 5.03 -9.29
C THR A 201 -3.79 6.35 -8.57
N ASN A 202 -2.73 6.45 -7.77
CA ASN A 202 -2.38 7.71 -7.12
C ASN A 202 -2.03 8.79 -8.16
N ILE A 203 -1.31 8.46 -9.23
CA ILE A 203 -1.04 9.40 -10.34
C ILE A 203 -2.34 9.81 -11.06
N ALA A 204 -3.25 8.88 -11.28
CA ALA A 204 -4.56 9.22 -11.86
C ALA A 204 -5.35 10.17 -10.95
N LEU A 205 -5.32 9.96 -9.63
CA LEU A 205 -5.93 10.87 -8.65
C LEU A 205 -5.30 12.26 -8.69
N ILE A 206 -3.97 12.36 -8.84
CA ILE A 206 -3.30 13.67 -9.03
C ILE A 206 -3.84 14.37 -10.28
N ALA A 207 -3.87 13.67 -11.42
CA ALA A 207 -4.35 14.25 -12.68
C ALA A 207 -5.80 14.76 -12.57
N ILE A 208 -6.68 13.96 -12.00
CA ILE A 208 -8.09 14.34 -11.77
C ILE A 208 -8.16 15.54 -10.82
N THR A 209 -7.47 15.48 -9.70
CA THR A 209 -7.51 16.53 -8.67
C THR A 209 -6.98 17.85 -9.22
N LYS A 210 -5.91 17.83 -10.03
CA LYS A 210 -5.32 19.05 -10.60
C LYS A 210 -6.30 19.83 -11.46
N VAL A 211 -7.18 19.15 -12.22
CA VAL A 211 -8.23 19.80 -13.03
C VAL A 211 -9.18 20.63 -12.17
N PHE A 212 -9.49 20.17 -10.94
CA PHE A 212 -10.42 20.82 -10.03
C PHE A 212 -9.75 21.73 -8.99
N ASN A 213 -8.41 21.71 -8.90
CA ASN A 213 -7.66 22.42 -7.86
C ASN A 213 -7.25 23.84 -8.27
N GLN A 214 -8.21 24.69 -8.67
CA GLN A 214 -7.95 26.05 -9.08
C GLN A 214 -7.53 26.99 -7.94
N HIS A 215 -7.85 26.64 -6.68
CA HIS A 215 -7.63 27.50 -5.51
C HIS A 215 -6.68 26.88 -4.46
N GLY A 216 -5.94 25.83 -4.81
CA GLY A 216 -5.00 25.19 -3.88
C GLY A 216 -5.62 24.40 -2.73
N ILE A 217 -6.95 24.18 -2.77
CA ILE A 217 -7.67 23.50 -1.69
C ILE A 217 -7.19 22.03 -1.52
N PHE A 218 -6.80 21.39 -2.61
CA PHE A 218 -6.40 19.98 -2.64
C PHE A 218 -4.88 19.76 -2.74
N ASP A 219 -4.05 20.78 -2.44
CA ASP A 219 -2.59 20.65 -2.54
C ASP A 219 -2.05 19.52 -1.65
N TYR A 220 -2.56 19.39 -0.42
CA TYR A 220 -2.21 18.25 0.45
C TYR A 220 -2.61 16.90 -0.15
N PHE A 221 -3.71 16.81 -0.87
CA PHE A 221 -4.13 15.58 -1.52
C PHE A 221 -3.22 15.20 -2.68
N ILE A 222 -2.79 16.19 -3.46
CA ILE A 222 -1.79 16.03 -4.52
C ILE A 222 -0.46 15.58 -3.91
N LEU A 223 0.00 16.23 -2.85
CA LEU A 223 1.24 15.88 -2.14
C LEU A 223 1.22 14.44 -1.62
N ILE A 224 0.12 14.03 -0.94
CA ILE A 224 -0.03 12.68 -0.42
C ILE A 224 0.04 11.63 -1.52
N ASN A 225 -0.71 11.83 -2.61
CA ASN A 225 -0.74 10.90 -3.73
C ASN A 225 0.61 10.84 -4.46
N ALA A 226 1.28 11.99 -4.65
CA ALA A 226 2.62 12.05 -5.25
C ALA A 226 3.65 11.30 -4.42
N ALA A 227 3.66 11.55 -3.12
CA ALA A 227 4.54 10.87 -2.20
C ALA A 227 4.27 9.36 -2.14
N LEU A 228 3.00 8.94 -2.02
CA LEU A 228 2.64 7.51 -2.05
C LEU A 228 3.11 6.85 -3.35
N ALA A 229 2.87 7.47 -4.52
CA ALA A 229 3.29 6.92 -5.80
C ALA A 229 4.82 6.77 -5.87
N LEU A 230 5.58 7.82 -5.55
CA LEU A 230 7.04 7.82 -5.67
C LEU A 230 7.71 6.92 -4.64
N PHE A 231 7.30 6.96 -3.36
CA PHE A 231 7.91 6.12 -2.32
C PHE A 231 7.64 4.63 -2.52
N HIS A 232 6.44 4.25 -3.00
CA HIS A 232 6.16 2.85 -3.32
C HIS A 232 6.91 2.36 -4.57
N MET A 233 7.34 3.26 -5.46
CA MET A 233 8.17 2.93 -6.63
C MET A 233 9.65 2.86 -6.31
N LEU A 234 10.09 3.07 -5.07
CA LEU A 234 11.47 2.82 -4.69
C LEU A 234 11.83 1.34 -4.90
N PRO A 235 13.02 1.04 -5.46
CA PRO A 235 13.45 -0.34 -5.72
C PRO A 235 13.93 -1.05 -4.45
N LEU A 236 13.20 -0.88 -3.35
CA LEU A 236 13.49 -1.53 -2.08
C LEU A 236 12.74 -2.86 -1.98
N PRO A 237 13.34 -3.90 -1.37
CA PRO A 237 12.72 -5.22 -1.23
C PRO A 237 11.34 -5.12 -0.54
N GLY A 238 10.33 -5.77 -1.12
CA GLY A 238 8.96 -5.77 -0.63
C GLY A 238 8.08 -4.69 -1.25
N LEU A 239 8.63 -3.54 -1.63
CA LEU A 239 7.86 -2.45 -2.24
C LEU A 239 7.47 -2.75 -3.69
N ALA A 240 6.46 -2.02 -4.18
CA ALA A 240 5.98 -2.15 -5.55
C ALA A 240 7.10 -1.94 -6.58
N GLY A 241 7.99 -0.96 -6.37
CA GLY A 241 9.09 -0.66 -7.27
C GLY A 241 10.03 -1.82 -7.52
N SER A 242 10.38 -2.60 -6.48
CA SER A 242 11.24 -3.79 -6.66
C SER A 242 10.55 -4.88 -7.50
N LYS A 243 9.25 -5.09 -7.31
CA LYS A 243 8.46 -6.07 -8.05
C LYS A 243 8.33 -5.67 -9.52
N VAL A 244 8.09 -4.38 -9.79
CA VAL A 244 8.04 -3.86 -11.16
C VAL A 244 9.41 -3.95 -11.85
N TYR A 245 10.49 -3.60 -11.14
CA TYR A 245 11.85 -3.70 -11.67
C TYR A 245 12.25 -5.13 -12.04
N LEU A 246 11.89 -6.10 -11.19
CA LEU A 246 12.16 -7.53 -11.45
C LEU A 246 11.29 -8.08 -12.57
N GLY A 247 10.05 -7.62 -12.70
CA GLY A 247 9.15 -8.05 -13.77
C GLY A 247 9.53 -7.50 -15.14
N SER A 248 9.93 -6.22 -15.21
CA SER A 248 10.43 -5.58 -16.43
C SER A 248 11.15 -4.29 -16.10
N ARG A 249 12.45 -4.23 -16.38
CA ARG A 249 13.26 -3.03 -16.18
C ARG A 249 12.79 -1.85 -17.04
N LEU A 250 12.39 -2.12 -18.28
CA LEU A 250 11.88 -1.10 -19.19
C LEU A 250 10.57 -0.51 -18.65
N LEU A 251 9.65 -1.36 -18.21
CA LEU A 251 8.39 -0.93 -17.59
C LEU A 251 8.64 -0.09 -16.34
N TYR A 252 9.59 -0.50 -15.49
CA TYR A 252 9.96 0.26 -14.30
C TYR A 252 10.44 1.68 -14.63
N VAL A 253 11.42 1.79 -15.53
CA VAL A 253 12.02 3.09 -15.91
C VAL A 253 10.97 3.99 -16.57
N SER A 254 10.20 3.46 -17.52
CA SER A 254 9.18 4.24 -18.23
C SER A 254 8.08 4.76 -17.29
N CYS A 255 7.59 3.90 -16.38
CA CYS A 255 6.59 4.31 -15.39
C CYS A 255 7.15 5.29 -14.37
N LEU A 256 8.39 5.12 -13.91
CA LEU A 256 9.02 6.03 -12.97
C LEU A 256 9.20 7.43 -13.59
N VAL A 257 9.71 7.51 -14.82
CA VAL A 257 9.85 8.78 -15.55
C VAL A 257 8.48 9.44 -15.75
N PHE A 258 7.47 8.66 -16.15
CA PHE A 258 6.10 9.16 -16.29
C PHE A 258 5.54 9.72 -14.97
N MET A 259 5.73 9.01 -13.86
CA MET A 259 5.27 9.47 -12.53
C MET A 259 5.97 10.76 -12.10
N ILE A 260 7.29 10.84 -12.28
CA ILE A 260 8.05 12.06 -11.97
C ILE A 260 7.56 13.24 -12.82
N ALA A 261 7.37 13.03 -14.12
CA ALA A 261 6.84 14.06 -15.01
C ALA A 261 5.46 14.54 -14.58
N MET A 262 4.56 13.63 -14.23
CA MET A 262 3.22 13.97 -13.75
C MET A 262 3.23 14.71 -12.42
N VAL A 263 4.14 14.37 -11.51
CA VAL A 263 4.32 15.10 -10.26
C VAL A 263 4.83 16.50 -10.51
N ILE A 264 5.85 16.68 -11.39
CA ILE A 264 6.37 18.01 -11.75
C ILE A 264 5.28 18.89 -12.40
N LEU A 265 4.45 18.31 -13.27
CA LEU A 265 3.33 19.02 -13.90
C LEU A 265 2.21 19.39 -12.91
N ALA A 266 2.12 18.67 -11.81
CA ALA A 266 1.11 18.91 -10.78
C ALA A 266 1.50 20.05 -9.82
N TYR A 267 2.77 20.36 -9.68
CA TYR A 267 3.30 21.49 -8.90
C TYR A 267 3.65 22.67 -9.78
#